data_a21ffd952ae8dde52cd1635a8e08b777
#
_entry.id   a21ffd952ae8dde52cd1635a8e08b777
#
_cell.length_a   1.000
_cell.length_b   1.000
_cell.length_c   1.000
_cell.angle_alpha   90.00
_cell.angle_beta   90.00
_cell.angle_gamma   90.00
#
_symmetry.space_group_name_H-M   'P 1'
#
loop_
_entity.id
_entity.type
_entity.pdbx_description
1 polymer ?
#
loop_
_entity_poly.entity_id
_entity_poly.type
_entity_poly.pdbx_seq_one_letter_code
_entity_poly.pdbx_strand_id
1 'polypeptide(L)'
;PVFNLMENPEVLMEEGIYHVAFPFGRNWYYYDLREEFRFNILKYIGRLQSLQHQVPFVHLGIHTPYELLNGSGALETWCRKAVWLGQKALGICDRNTMAATLNFQKTCASAGLKHIFGYTLKMQHEETSVDVKIYALDNRGLRNLLKVQRSIMVDSEIPSLLYDRLLTCAEGCVLVFGTRSAYWMTDHPRQVERLRQGFESVYYQVDASEFKADRIDREQLCALQHYFKSCYDKHTGRFSVEPILIPDCYYPDKDEAGVKILLNKIASGAAHEQSDDQYMKTVDEIYVQLSQLFDESWDFDWIFARMCRHTVRIAEEATAIFETGRMFMPEYMMREDELQKYGDRRTMFLRLLDEGLQAKIPPTEHDRYRERLDDEVYIIESTNNVDYFLIQWDMVCEAHRRGIATGIGRGSAGGSLVSYLLGIT
;
A
#
# COMPACT_ATOMS: atom_id res chain seq x y z
N PRO A 1 -6.88 20.96 7.87
CA PRO A 1 -6.84 22.40 8.19
C PRO A 1 -7.49 22.75 9.52
N VAL A 2 -8.63 22.18 9.84
CA VAL A 2 -9.33 22.42 11.12
C VAL A 2 -8.53 21.90 12.32
N PHE A 3 -7.60 21.00 12.11
CA PHE A 3 -6.83 20.33 13.15
C PHE A 3 -5.94 21.26 13.97
N ASN A 4 -5.28 22.21 13.31
CA ASN A 4 -4.40 23.18 14.01
C ASN A 4 -5.17 24.33 14.67
N LEU A 5 -6.45 24.51 14.38
CA LEU A 5 -7.33 25.37 15.15
C LEU A 5 -7.45 24.92 16.62
N MET A 6 -7.11 23.64 16.91
CA MET A 6 -7.17 23.08 18.26
C MET A 6 -5.94 23.39 19.11
N GLU A 7 -4.76 23.57 18.50
CA GLU A 7 -3.51 23.75 19.26
C GLU A 7 -3.12 25.22 19.42
N ASN A 8 -3.25 26.07 18.40
CA ASN A 8 -2.96 27.52 18.44
C ASN A 8 -3.62 28.25 17.25
N PRO A 9 -4.91 28.54 17.24
CA PRO A 9 -5.51 29.32 16.17
C PRO A 9 -5.23 30.82 16.38
N GLU A 10 -4.69 31.46 15.36
CA GLU A 10 -4.81 32.91 15.26
C GLU A 10 -6.11 33.24 14.54
N VAL A 11 -7.05 33.84 15.24
CA VAL A 11 -8.35 34.26 14.69
C VAL A 11 -8.44 35.76 14.75
N LEU A 12 -8.46 36.37 13.59
CA LEU A 12 -8.72 37.79 13.42
C LEU A 12 -10.12 37.99 12.83
N MET A 13 -10.87 38.95 13.31
CA MET A 13 -12.18 39.31 12.79
C MET A 13 -12.09 40.69 12.11
N GLU A 14 -12.34 40.70 10.80
CA GLU A 14 -12.50 41.95 10.04
C GLU A 14 -13.81 41.89 9.26
N GLU A 15 -14.63 42.94 9.36
CA GLU A 15 -15.88 43.13 8.63
C GLU A 15 -16.89 41.92 8.69
N GLY A 16 -16.95 41.22 9.83
CA GLY A 16 -17.84 40.05 10.02
C GLY A 16 -17.32 38.76 9.36
N ILE A 17 -16.08 38.76 8.90
CA ILE A 17 -15.39 37.56 8.39
C ILE A 17 -14.30 37.16 9.40
N TYR A 18 -14.28 35.90 9.76
CA TYR A 18 -13.20 35.33 10.58
C TYR A 18 -12.08 34.84 9.67
N HIS A 19 -10.91 35.46 9.80
CA HIS A 19 -9.68 34.99 9.19
C HIS A 19 -9.03 33.98 10.13
N VAL A 20 -8.95 32.74 9.71
CA VAL A 20 -8.38 31.67 10.51
C VAL A 20 -7.08 31.23 9.88
N ALA A 21 -5.98 31.43 10.58
CA ALA A 21 -4.66 30.98 10.18
C ALA A 21 -4.27 29.74 10.99
N PHE A 22 -3.71 28.74 10.32
CA PHE A 22 -3.16 27.56 10.97
C PHE A 22 -1.90 27.07 10.24
N PRO A 23 -0.90 26.58 10.97
CA PRO A 23 0.29 26.00 10.39
C PRO A 23 0.01 24.57 9.89
N PHE A 24 0.52 24.25 8.70
CA PHE A 24 0.54 22.89 8.18
C PHE A 24 1.94 22.59 7.60
N GLY A 25 2.70 21.76 8.28
CA GLY A 25 4.10 21.54 7.97
C GLY A 25 4.93 22.81 8.19
N ARG A 26 5.56 23.34 7.12
CA ARG A 26 6.31 24.61 7.16
C ARG A 26 5.53 25.82 6.65
N ASN A 27 4.27 25.64 6.25
CA ASN A 27 3.44 26.66 5.62
C ASN A 27 2.29 27.04 6.54
N TRP A 28 1.85 28.31 6.42
CA TRP A 28 0.62 28.79 7.02
C TRP A 28 -0.49 28.81 5.98
N TYR A 29 -1.67 28.34 6.37
CA TYR A 29 -2.86 28.35 5.54
C TYR A 29 -3.89 29.28 6.16
N TYR A 30 -4.55 30.07 5.33
CA TYR A 30 -5.53 31.07 5.75
C TYR A 30 -6.88 30.73 5.17
N TYR A 31 -7.90 30.81 6.00
CA TYR A 31 -9.30 30.60 5.60
C TYR A 31 -10.17 31.72 6.14
N ASP A 32 -11.05 32.21 5.27
CA ASP A 32 -12.04 33.20 5.62
C ASP A 32 -13.37 32.49 5.92
N LEU A 33 -13.87 32.65 7.14
CA LEU A 33 -15.11 32.03 7.58
C LEU A 33 -16.10 33.11 7.97
N ARG A 34 -17.32 33.03 7.45
CA ARG A 34 -18.43 33.87 7.92
C ARG A 34 -18.83 33.47 9.33
N GLU A 35 -19.33 34.44 10.11
CA GLU A 35 -19.71 34.24 11.51
C GLU A 35 -20.71 33.10 11.73
N GLU A 36 -21.63 32.90 10.80
CA GLU A 36 -22.61 31.82 10.82
C GLU A 36 -22.02 30.40 10.85
N PHE A 37 -20.78 30.21 10.33
CA PHE A 37 -20.10 28.93 10.33
C PHE A 37 -19.28 28.68 11.60
N ARG A 38 -18.91 29.71 12.34
CA ARG A 38 -18.07 29.62 13.54
C ARG A 38 -18.68 28.70 14.59
N PHE A 39 -19.95 28.87 14.88
CA PHE A 39 -20.63 28.12 15.93
C PHE A 39 -20.67 26.61 15.61
N ASN A 40 -20.95 26.26 14.38
CA ASN A 40 -20.99 24.87 13.92
C ASN A 40 -19.61 24.24 13.92
N ILE A 41 -18.57 24.96 13.50
CA ILE A 41 -17.18 24.49 13.51
C ILE A 41 -16.70 24.28 14.94
N LEU A 42 -16.89 25.24 15.84
CA LEU A 42 -16.46 25.13 17.24
C LEU A 42 -17.23 24.01 17.98
N LYS A 43 -18.52 23.85 17.71
CA LYS A 43 -19.32 22.74 18.25
C LYS A 43 -18.83 21.40 17.74
N TYR A 44 -18.49 21.31 16.47
CA TYR A 44 -17.93 20.11 15.86
C TYR A 44 -16.55 19.76 16.40
N ILE A 45 -15.66 20.75 16.50
CA ILE A 45 -14.32 20.61 17.12
C ILE A 45 -14.44 20.18 18.59
N GLY A 46 -15.31 20.82 19.39
CA GLY A 46 -15.52 20.45 20.78
C GLY A 46 -16.03 19.01 20.93
N ARG A 47 -16.90 18.56 20.03
CA ARG A 47 -17.41 17.19 19.99
C ARG A 47 -16.28 16.20 19.61
N LEU A 48 -15.47 16.52 18.63
CA LEU A 48 -14.30 15.70 18.24
C LEU A 48 -13.29 15.59 19.38
N GLN A 49 -12.99 16.70 20.08
CA GLN A 49 -12.07 16.68 21.21
C GLN A 49 -12.55 15.81 22.37
N SER A 50 -13.86 15.83 22.67
CA SER A 50 -14.43 15.04 23.76
C SER A 50 -14.36 13.53 23.54
N LEU A 51 -14.27 13.07 22.30
CA LEU A 51 -14.45 11.68 21.90
C LEU A 51 -13.16 11.02 21.43
N GLN A 52 -12.26 11.75 20.76
CA GLN A 52 -10.94 11.26 20.36
C GLN A 52 -10.02 10.86 21.52
N HIS A 53 -10.25 11.40 22.70
CA HIS A 53 -9.44 11.06 23.88
C HIS A 53 -9.85 9.76 24.57
N GLN A 54 -11.00 9.16 24.22
CA GLN A 54 -11.50 8.00 24.96
C GLN A 54 -11.06 6.65 24.37
N VAL A 55 -10.91 6.52 23.06
CA VAL A 55 -10.54 5.24 22.43
C VAL A 55 -9.53 5.45 21.31
N PRO A 56 -8.23 5.19 21.54
CA PRO A 56 -7.22 5.22 20.48
C PRO A 56 -7.58 4.24 19.36
N PHE A 57 -7.51 4.71 18.12
CA PHE A 57 -7.89 3.97 16.92
C PHE A 57 -7.02 4.36 15.73
N VAL A 58 -6.74 3.41 14.84
CA VAL A 58 -6.04 3.63 13.56
C VAL A 58 -6.84 3.03 12.43
N HIS A 59 -7.14 3.83 11.40
CA HIS A 59 -7.74 3.30 10.17
C HIS A 59 -6.72 2.43 9.42
N LEU A 60 -7.06 1.16 9.21
CA LEU A 60 -6.27 0.18 8.48
C LEU A 60 -6.92 -0.26 7.16
N GLY A 61 -8.17 0.14 6.92
CA GLY A 61 -9.03 -0.30 5.83
C GLY A 61 -9.11 0.69 4.65
N ILE A 62 -8.04 1.43 4.33
CA ILE A 62 -8.08 2.40 3.24
C ILE A 62 -7.85 1.69 1.90
N HIS A 63 -8.79 1.89 0.95
CA HIS A 63 -8.70 1.49 -0.44
C HIS A 63 -8.41 2.71 -1.30
N THR A 64 -7.23 2.72 -1.93
CA THR A 64 -6.72 3.88 -2.68
C THR A 64 -7.18 3.87 -4.13
N PRO A 65 -7.00 4.97 -4.91
CA PRO A 65 -7.31 4.98 -6.34
C PRO A 65 -6.44 4.01 -7.16
N TYR A 66 -5.41 3.40 -6.57
CA TYR A 66 -4.62 2.34 -7.22
C TYR A 66 -5.37 0.99 -7.23
N GLU A 67 -6.42 0.82 -6.43
CA GLU A 67 -7.45 -0.18 -6.62
C GLU A 67 -8.41 0.34 -7.70
N LEU A 68 -8.06 0.12 -8.96
CA LEU A 68 -8.69 0.72 -10.12
C LEU A 68 -10.21 0.51 -10.13
N LEU A 69 -10.94 1.59 -10.43
CA LEU A 69 -12.41 1.63 -10.50
C LEU A 69 -13.12 1.27 -9.18
N ASN A 70 -12.39 1.29 -8.07
CA ASN A 70 -12.96 0.97 -6.77
C ASN A 70 -12.65 2.04 -5.71
N GLY A 71 -11.38 2.29 -5.39
CA GLY A 71 -10.98 3.36 -4.47
C GLY A 71 -10.89 4.73 -5.13
N SER A 72 -11.03 5.80 -4.35
CA SER A 72 -10.92 7.19 -4.79
C SER A 72 -10.15 8.06 -3.78
N GLY A 73 -9.94 9.33 -4.12
CA GLY A 73 -9.22 10.29 -3.27
C GLY A 73 -7.70 10.19 -3.39
N ALA A 74 -7.01 11.32 -3.56
CA ALA A 74 -5.56 11.37 -3.57
C ALA A 74 -4.98 10.91 -2.22
N LEU A 75 -3.78 10.31 -2.21
CA LEU A 75 -3.12 9.84 -0.99
C LEU A 75 -2.93 10.96 0.04
N GLU A 76 -2.67 12.18 -0.43
CA GLU A 76 -2.55 13.38 0.40
C GLU A 76 -3.88 13.73 1.12
N THR A 77 -5.01 13.49 0.46
CA THR A 77 -6.33 13.74 1.06
C THR A 77 -6.61 12.73 2.17
N TRP A 78 -6.30 11.47 1.96
CA TRP A 78 -6.38 10.44 3.00
C TRP A 78 -5.50 10.75 4.20
N CYS A 79 -4.24 11.14 3.97
CA CYS A 79 -3.32 11.52 5.04
C CYS A 79 -3.81 12.76 5.81
N ARG A 80 -4.30 13.79 5.10
CA ARG A 80 -4.91 14.97 5.74
C ARG A 80 -6.10 14.61 6.63
N LYS A 81 -6.98 13.72 6.14
CA LYS A 81 -8.13 13.26 6.91
C LYS A 81 -7.68 12.50 8.16
N ALA A 82 -6.68 11.62 8.05
CA ALA A 82 -6.11 10.91 9.20
C ALA A 82 -5.55 11.87 10.26
N VAL A 83 -4.76 12.87 9.83
CA VAL A 83 -4.25 13.92 10.72
C VAL A 83 -5.40 14.70 11.36
N TRP A 84 -6.43 15.07 10.58
CA TRP A 84 -7.61 15.76 11.09
C TRP A 84 -8.37 14.94 12.13
N LEU A 85 -8.43 13.60 11.97
CA LEU A 85 -8.99 12.67 12.96
C LEU A 85 -8.07 12.41 14.15
N GLY A 86 -6.90 13.07 14.24
CA GLY A 86 -5.92 12.91 15.33
C GLY A 86 -5.13 11.61 15.31
N GLN A 87 -5.16 10.86 14.20
CA GLN A 87 -4.45 9.61 14.10
C GLN A 87 -2.95 9.82 13.90
N LYS A 88 -2.14 8.90 14.42
CA LYS A 88 -0.68 8.90 14.31
C LYS A 88 -0.16 7.96 13.23
N ALA A 89 -1.04 7.12 12.70
CA ALA A 89 -0.74 6.13 11.69
C ALA A 89 -1.94 5.95 10.76
N LEU A 90 -1.69 5.41 9.57
CA LEU A 90 -2.70 5.08 8.58
C LEU A 90 -2.30 3.79 7.85
N GLY A 91 -3.26 2.92 7.55
CA GLY A 91 -3.04 1.68 6.81
C GLY A 91 -3.83 1.65 5.51
N ILE A 92 -3.19 1.16 4.45
CA ILE A 92 -3.86 0.82 3.20
C ILE A 92 -4.04 -0.68 3.08
N CYS A 93 -5.09 -1.11 2.39
CA CYS A 93 -5.34 -2.52 2.14
C CYS A 93 -6.00 -2.78 0.77
N ASP A 94 -5.45 -2.15 -0.28
CA ASP A 94 -5.94 -2.31 -1.65
C ASP A 94 -6.11 -3.78 -2.03
N ARG A 95 -7.17 -4.08 -2.77
CA ARG A 95 -7.47 -5.43 -3.23
C ARG A 95 -6.62 -5.79 -4.44
N ASN A 96 -5.88 -6.89 -4.33
CA ASN A 96 -5.08 -7.47 -5.41
C ASN A 96 -4.04 -6.51 -6.02
N THR A 97 -3.62 -5.46 -5.30
CA THR A 97 -2.59 -4.54 -5.78
C THR A 97 -1.75 -3.95 -4.65
N MET A 98 -0.48 -3.73 -4.91
CA MET A 98 0.45 -3.02 -4.06
C MET A 98 0.99 -1.74 -4.73
N ALA A 99 0.33 -1.28 -5.80
CA ALA A 99 0.84 -0.17 -6.59
C ALA A 99 0.93 1.16 -5.82
N ALA A 100 0.08 1.35 -4.80
CA ALA A 100 0.10 2.54 -3.95
C ALA A 100 1.26 2.58 -2.94
N THR A 101 1.80 1.43 -2.52
CA THR A 101 2.56 1.29 -1.26
C THR A 101 3.76 2.23 -1.13
N LEU A 102 4.58 2.38 -2.16
CA LEU A 102 5.75 3.27 -2.10
C LEU A 102 5.35 4.75 -2.04
N ASN A 103 4.37 5.17 -2.83
CA ASN A 103 3.87 6.54 -2.80
C ASN A 103 3.15 6.84 -1.48
N PHE A 104 2.42 5.89 -0.96
CA PHE A 104 1.76 5.97 0.34
C PHE A 104 2.77 6.16 1.48
N GLN A 105 3.87 5.38 1.50
CA GLN A 105 4.96 5.57 2.46
C GLN A 105 5.49 7.01 2.44
N LYS A 106 5.77 7.54 1.24
CA LYS A 106 6.29 8.91 1.07
C LYS A 106 5.29 9.96 1.53
N THR A 107 4.02 9.79 1.17
CA THR A 107 2.96 10.73 1.53
C THR A 107 2.70 10.73 3.03
N CYS A 108 2.65 9.56 3.68
CA CYS A 108 2.55 9.44 5.13
C CYS A 108 3.72 10.14 5.84
N ALA A 109 4.96 9.89 5.40
CA ALA A 109 6.14 10.53 5.96
C ALA A 109 6.08 12.06 5.86
N SER A 110 5.61 12.59 4.71
CA SER A 110 5.43 14.03 4.52
C SER A 110 4.33 14.62 5.42
N ALA A 111 3.33 13.83 5.80
CA ALA A 111 2.25 14.23 6.69
C ALA A 111 2.55 13.96 8.19
N GLY A 112 3.72 13.42 8.52
CA GLY A 112 4.07 13.03 9.90
C GLY A 112 3.29 11.82 10.42
N LEU A 113 2.78 10.98 9.52
CA LEU A 113 2.06 9.75 9.84
C LEU A 113 2.95 8.52 9.66
N LYS A 114 2.73 7.52 10.50
CA LYS A 114 3.26 6.18 10.30
C LYS A 114 2.39 5.44 9.27
N HIS A 115 3.02 4.83 8.27
CA HIS A 115 2.34 4.02 7.26
C HIS A 115 2.27 2.54 7.69
N ILE A 116 1.18 1.86 7.32
CA ILE A 116 1.03 0.41 7.47
C ILE A 116 0.63 -0.18 6.12
N PHE A 117 1.37 -1.19 5.66
CA PHE A 117 1.11 -1.88 4.42
C PHE A 117 0.19 -3.06 4.64
N GLY A 118 -0.96 -3.04 4.00
CA GLY A 118 -1.90 -4.14 3.95
C GLY A 118 -2.25 -4.52 2.52
N TYR A 119 -2.92 -5.66 2.40
CA TYR A 119 -3.31 -6.26 1.14
C TYR A 119 -4.60 -7.06 1.33
N THR A 120 -5.62 -6.80 0.53
CA THR A 120 -6.88 -7.54 0.54
C THR A 120 -6.90 -8.55 -0.60
N LEU A 121 -7.27 -9.79 -0.30
CA LEU A 121 -7.34 -10.88 -1.28
C LEU A 121 -8.44 -11.87 -0.94
N LYS A 122 -8.74 -12.76 -1.92
CA LYS A 122 -9.52 -13.97 -1.70
C LYS A 122 -8.60 -15.14 -1.41
N MET A 123 -8.78 -15.78 -0.27
CA MET A 123 -8.15 -17.06 0.07
C MET A 123 -9.07 -18.19 -0.41
N GLN A 124 -8.53 -19.09 -1.22
CA GLN A 124 -9.22 -20.27 -1.71
C GLN A 124 -8.85 -21.48 -0.85
N HIS A 125 -9.85 -22.16 -0.31
CA HIS A 125 -9.70 -23.44 0.38
C HIS A 125 -10.75 -24.40 -0.15
N GLU A 126 -10.31 -25.47 -0.82
CA GLU A 126 -11.18 -26.41 -1.54
C GLU A 126 -12.11 -25.68 -2.53
N GLU A 127 -13.41 -25.87 -2.45
CA GLU A 127 -14.40 -25.21 -3.30
C GLU A 127 -14.89 -23.87 -2.75
N THR A 128 -14.41 -23.46 -1.55
CA THR A 128 -14.84 -22.24 -0.88
C THR A 128 -13.78 -21.15 -0.97
N SER A 129 -14.20 -19.90 -0.99
CA SER A 129 -13.31 -18.76 -0.90
C SER A 129 -13.78 -17.75 0.14
N VAL A 130 -12.86 -17.15 0.87
CA VAL A 130 -13.12 -16.12 1.85
C VAL A 130 -12.20 -14.91 1.63
N ASP A 131 -12.73 -13.73 1.89
CA ASP A 131 -11.91 -12.52 1.87
C ASP A 131 -11.04 -12.47 3.13
N VAL A 132 -9.78 -12.12 2.93
CA VAL A 132 -8.81 -11.90 4.01
C VAL A 132 -7.99 -10.65 3.72
N LYS A 133 -7.46 -10.05 4.80
CA LYS A 133 -6.48 -8.97 4.72
C LYS A 133 -5.18 -9.44 5.37
N ILE A 134 -4.05 -9.00 4.83
CA ILE A 134 -2.73 -9.28 5.38
C ILE A 134 -2.02 -7.95 5.59
N TYR A 135 -1.46 -7.73 6.78
CA TYR A 135 -0.66 -6.55 7.11
C TYR A 135 0.77 -6.95 7.40
N ALA A 136 1.73 -6.26 6.78
CA ALA A 136 3.14 -6.47 7.02
C ALA A 136 3.58 -5.75 8.31
N LEU A 137 4.17 -6.49 9.24
CA LEU A 137 4.77 -5.91 10.45
C LEU A 137 6.23 -5.51 10.24
N ASP A 138 6.96 -6.27 9.44
CA ASP A 138 8.38 -6.01 9.16
C ASP A 138 8.72 -6.20 7.68
N ASN A 139 10.00 -6.06 7.33
CA ASN A 139 10.43 -6.24 5.94
C ASN A 139 10.37 -7.70 5.44
N ARG A 140 10.23 -8.71 6.32
CA ARG A 140 9.92 -10.09 5.91
C ARG A 140 8.47 -10.15 5.47
N GLY A 141 7.57 -9.59 6.26
CA GLY A 141 6.16 -9.44 5.92
C GLY A 141 5.95 -8.67 4.61
N LEU A 142 6.67 -7.55 4.41
CA LEU A 142 6.60 -6.80 3.16
C LEU A 142 7.03 -7.66 1.94
N ARG A 143 8.12 -8.42 2.06
CA ARG A 143 8.51 -9.37 1.00
C ARG A 143 7.45 -10.46 0.77
N ASN A 144 6.78 -10.91 1.83
CA ASN A 144 5.70 -11.88 1.71
C ASN A 144 4.46 -11.30 1.02
N LEU A 145 4.10 -10.03 1.29
CA LEU A 145 3.05 -9.34 0.51
C LEU A 145 3.39 -9.27 -0.98
N LEU A 146 4.65 -8.98 -1.33
CA LEU A 146 5.09 -8.98 -2.74
C LEU A 146 5.01 -10.38 -3.38
N LYS A 147 5.29 -11.46 -2.63
CA LYS A 147 5.08 -12.83 -3.10
C LYS A 147 3.60 -13.16 -3.30
N VAL A 148 2.73 -12.70 -2.39
CA VAL A 148 1.27 -12.83 -2.52
C VAL A 148 0.80 -12.12 -3.79
N GLN A 149 1.22 -10.86 -3.99
CA GLN A 149 0.92 -10.08 -5.20
C GLN A 149 1.32 -10.84 -6.47
N ARG A 150 2.55 -11.35 -6.51
CA ARG A 150 3.04 -12.14 -7.64
C ARG A 150 2.18 -13.39 -7.87
N SER A 151 1.89 -14.15 -6.81
CA SER A 151 1.12 -15.39 -6.92
C SER A 151 -0.29 -15.17 -7.47
N ILE A 152 -0.92 -14.04 -7.11
CA ILE A 152 -2.28 -13.70 -7.57
C ILE A 152 -2.25 -13.14 -9.00
N MET A 153 -1.29 -12.28 -9.34
CA MET A 153 -1.33 -11.51 -10.59
C MET A 153 -0.54 -12.15 -11.73
N VAL A 154 0.39 -13.06 -11.43
CA VAL A 154 1.31 -13.65 -12.42
C VAL A 154 1.17 -15.17 -12.48
N ASP A 155 1.11 -15.82 -11.32
CA ASP A 155 1.18 -17.28 -11.23
C ASP A 155 -0.22 -17.95 -11.27
N SER A 156 -1.31 -17.17 -11.17
CA SER A 156 -2.68 -17.68 -11.13
C SER A 156 -3.54 -17.10 -12.26
N GLU A 157 -4.44 -17.91 -12.80
CA GLU A 157 -5.48 -17.47 -13.75
C GLU A 157 -6.69 -16.84 -13.05
N ILE A 158 -6.88 -17.14 -11.76
CA ILE A 158 -7.98 -16.63 -10.93
C ILE A 158 -7.39 -15.71 -9.87
N PRO A 159 -7.96 -14.51 -9.62
CA PRO A 159 -7.42 -13.56 -8.64
C PRO A 159 -7.70 -14.01 -7.20
N SER A 160 -7.18 -15.18 -6.82
CA SER A 160 -7.27 -15.77 -5.50
C SER A 160 -5.98 -16.50 -5.14
N LEU A 161 -5.73 -16.66 -3.85
CA LEU A 161 -4.56 -17.36 -3.32
C LEU A 161 -4.99 -18.65 -2.60
N LEU A 162 -4.36 -19.76 -2.93
CA LEU A 162 -4.61 -21.03 -2.24
C LEU A 162 -4.19 -20.95 -0.77
N TYR A 163 -4.97 -21.57 0.11
CA TYR A 163 -4.73 -21.61 1.55
C TYR A 163 -3.30 -22.06 1.91
N ASP A 164 -2.80 -23.15 1.33
CA ASP A 164 -1.43 -23.63 1.63
C ASP A 164 -0.35 -22.64 1.13
N ARG A 165 -0.63 -21.92 0.03
CA ARG A 165 0.27 -20.87 -0.45
C ARG A 165 0.29 -19.68 0.49
N LEU A 166 -0.87 -19.30 1.05
CA LEU A 166 -0.98 -18.24 2.05
C LEU A 166 -0.13 -18.54 3.28
N LEU A 167 -0.15 -19.77 3.78
CA LEU A 167 0.69 -20.20 4.92
C LEU A 167 2.19 -19.99 4.67
N THR A 168 2.66 -20.17 3.44
CA THR A 168 4.08 -19.92 3.12
C THR A 168 4.49 -18.45 3.14
N CYS A 169 3.51 -17.54 3.21
CA CYS A 169 3.70 -16.08 3.25
C CYS A 169 3.33 -15.46 4.61
N ALA A 170 3.21 -16.26 5.66
CA ALA A 170 2.67 -15.82 6.94
C ALA A 170 3.67 -15.05 7.82
N GLU A 171 4.96 -15.39 7.77
CA GLU A 171 6.00 -14.82 8.64
C GLU A 171 6.11 -13.30 8.49
N GLY A 172 6.14 -12.59 9.63
CA GLY A 172 6.18 -11.12 9.69
C GLY A 172 4.87 -10.45 9.27
N CYS A 173 3.76 -11.21 9.24
CA CYS A 173 2.45 -10.74 8.82
C CYS A 173 1.38 -10.97 9.87
N VAL A 174 0.38 -10.09 9.87
CA VAL A 174 -0.91 -10.25 10.55
C VAL A 174 -1.96 -10.66 9.53
N LEU A 175 -2.80 -11.63 9.88
CA LEU A 175 -3.95 -12.04 9.07
C LEU A 175 -5.24 -11.52 9.70
N VAL A 176 -6.14 -11.01 8.86
CA VAL A 176 -7.49 -10.60 9.27
C VAL A 176 -8.51 -11.29 8.36
N PHE A 177 -9.34 -12.10 8.93
CA PHE A 177 -10.49 -12.67 8.24
C PHE A 177 -11.53 -11.59 7.93
N GLY A 178 -12.05 -11.56 6.71
CA GLY A 178 -13.06 -10.59 6.30
C GLY A 178 -14.41 -10.78 7.01
N THR A 179 -15.27 -9.80 6.90
CA THR A 179 -16.57 -9.70 7.62
C THR A 179 -17.51 -10.88 7.40
N ARG A 180 -17.42 -11.60 6.26
CA ARG A 180 -18.30 -12.73 5.91
C ARG A 180 -17.67 -14.10 6.17
N SER A 181 -16.47 -14.17 6.70
CA SER A 181 -15.71 -15.43 6.86
C SER A 181 -16.06 -16.25 8.11
N ALA A 182 -16.97 -15.76 8.97
CA ALA A 182 -17.25 -16.39 10.26
C ALA A 182 -17.70 -17.86 10.16
N TYR A 183 -18.54 -18.19 9.20
CA TYR A 183 -18.97 -19.57 8.98
C TYR A 183 -17.82 -20.46 8.57
N TRP A 184 -17.00 -20.01 7.61
CA TRP A 184 -15.81 -20.76 7.19
C TRP A 184 -14.86 -21.01 8.38
N MET A 185 -14.67 -20.03 9.24
CA MET A 185 -13.79 -20.16 10.41
C MET A 185 -14.29 -21.24 11.39
N THR A 186 -15.60 -21.33 11.60
CA THR A 186 -16.21 -22.31 12.48
C THR A 186 -16.26 -23.72 11.86
N ASP A 187 -16.39 -23.80 10.56
CA ASP A 187 -16.40 -25.08 9.83
C ASP A 187 -15.00 -25.67 9.65
N HIS A 188 -13.94 -24.80 9.70
CA HIS A 188 -12.55 -25.20 9.49
C HIS A 188 -11.62 -24.84 10.67
N PRO A 189 -11.91 -25.27 11.92
CA PRO A 189 -11.17 -24.84 13.11
C PRO A 189 -9.69 -25.29 13.09
N ARG A 190 -9.37 -26.41 12.42
CA ARG A 190 -7.97 -26.88 12.27
C ARG A 190 -7.16 -25.97 11.35
N GLN A 191 -7.78 -25.49 10.28
CA GLN A 191 -7.16 -24.57 9.35
C GLN A 191 -6.93 -23.20 10.00
N VAL A 192 -7.91 -22.71 10.75
CA VAL A 192 -7.76 -21.48 11.54
C VAL A 192 -6.60 -21.59 12.53
N GLU A 193 -6.48 -22.74 13.23
CA GLU A 193 -5.38 -22.94 14.17
C GLU A 193 -4.01 -22.98 13.48
N ARG A 194 -3.89 -23.60 12.31
CA ARG A 194 -2.65 -23.58 11.50
C ARG A 194 -2.29 -22.16 11.07
N LEU A 195 -3.27 -21.32 10.67
CA LEU A 195 -3.03 -19.91 10.38
C LEU A 195 -2.56 -19.15 11.61
N ARG A 196 -3.15 -19.40 12.79
CA ARG A 196 -2.73 -18.79 14.04
C ARG A 196 -1.29 -19.14 14.45
N GLN A 197 -0.83 -20.33 14.09
CA GLN A 197 0.55 -20.76 14.33
C GLN A 197 1.55 -20.16 13.33
N GLY A 198 1.09 -19.80 12.13
CA GLY A 198 1.96 -19.25 11.07
C GLY A 198 2.08 -17.74 11.09
N PHE A 199 0.99 -17.03 11.35
CA PHE A 199 0.94 -15.57 11.39
C PHE A 199 1.26 -15.04 12.78
N GLU A 200 1.81 -13.81 12.86
CA GLU A 200 2.11 -13.16 14.15
C GLU A 200 0.85 -12.90 14.99
N SER A 201 -0.27 -12.63 14.32
CA SER A 201 -1.60 -12.53 14.92
C SER A 201 -2.67 -12.81 13.87
N VAL A 202 -3.82 -13.31 14.33
CA VAL A 202 -4.99 -13.57 13.47
C VAL A 202 -6.21 -12.92 14.10
N TYR A 203 -6.93 -12.13 13.31
CA TYR A 203 -8.12 -11.37 13.72
C TYR A 203 -9.31 -11.66 12.84
N TYR A 204 -10.50 -11.26 13.32
CA TYR A 204 -11.72 -11.19 12.52
C TYR A 204 -12.12 -9.73 12.34
N GLN A 205 -12.35 -9.30 11.10
CA GLN A 205 -12.74 -7.94 10.76
C GLN A 205 -14.17 -7.65 11.22
N VAL A 206 -14.33 -6.60 11.99
CA VAL A 206 -15.62 -5.99 12.29
C VAL A 206 -15.71 -4.68 11.51
N ASP A 207 -16.74 -4.55 10.70
CA ASP A 207 -17.06 -3.36 9.93
C ASP A 207 -18.55 -3.11 9.99
N ALA A 208 -18.95 -1.87 10.24
CA ALA A 208 -20.35 -1.44 10.30
C ALA A 208 -20.79 -0.71 9.03
N SER A 209 -19.93 -0.57 8.04
CA SER A 209 -20.32 -0.01 6.75
C SER A 209 -21.49 -0.84 6.18
N GLU A 210 -22.49 -0.17 5.58
CA GLU A 210 -23.70 -0.81 5.04
C GLU A 210 -24.75 -1.27 6.07
N PHE A 211 -24.53 -1.12 7.38
CA PHE A 211 -25.56 -1.36 8.42
C PHE A 211 -26.45 -0.15 8.66
N LYS A 212 -26.94 0.47 7.59
CA LYS A 212 -28.03 1.47 7.71
C LYS A 212 -29.37 0.76 7.81
N ALA A 213 -30.30 1.36 8.55
CA ALA A 213 -31.63 0.77 8.86
C ALA A 213 -32.42 0.34 7.61
N ASP A 214 -32.19 0.97 6.47
CA ASP A 214 -32.84 0.72 5.19
C ASP A 214 -32.01 -0.18 4.21
N ARG A 215 -30.74 -0.47 4.54
CA ARG A 215 -29.79 -1.16 3.66
C ARG A 215 -28.92 -2.18 4.40
N ILE A 216 -29.50 -2.97 5.29
CA ILE A 216 -28.73 -3.97 6.04
C ILE A 216 -28.28 -5.08 5.09
N ASP A 217 -26.95 -5.27 4.94
CA ASP A 217 -26.40 -6.48 4.37
C ASP A 217 -26.65 -7.65 5.33
N ARG A 218 -27.68 -8.45 5.03
CA ARG A 218 -28.11 -9.56 5.89
C ARG A 218 -27.03 -10.63 6.02
N GLU A 219 -26.27 -10.90 4.98
CA GLU A 219 -25.21 -11.90 5.01
C GLU A 219 -24.10 -11.48 5.97
N GLN A 220 -23.65 -10.24 5.87
CA GLN A 220 -22.64 -9.68 6.76
C GLN A 220 -23.14 -9.61 8.20
N LEU A 221 -24.37 -9.21 8.43
CA LEU A 221 -24.98 -9.19 9.76
C LEU A 221 -25.06 -10.60 10.37
N CYS A 222 -25.54 -11.58 9.61
CA CYS A 222 -25.60 -12.97 10.05
C CYS A 222 -24.20 -13.52 10.37
N ALA A 223 -23.20 -13.21 9.55
CA ALA A 223 -21.82 -13.62 9.81
C ALA A 223 -21.26 -12.97 11.08
N LEU A 224 -21.52 -11.67 11.30
CA LEU A 224 -21.10 -10.97 12.51
C LEU A 224 -21.75 -11.58 13.77
N GLN A 225 -23.06 -11.82 13.75
CA GLN A 225 -23.77 -12.46 14.85
C GLN A 225 -23.28 -13.87 15.11
N HIS A 226 -23.03 -14.65 14.06
CA HIS A 226 -22.45 -15.98 14.15
C HIS A 226 -21.06 -15.96 14.78
N TYR A 227 -20.20 -15.01 14.36
CA TYR A 227 -18.87 -14.83 14.93
C TYR A 227 -18.93 -14.59 16.45
N PHE A 228 -19.70 -13.60 16.90
CA PHE A 228 -19.80 -13.29 18.32
C PHE A 228 -20.38 -14.45 19.13
N LYS A 229 -21.36 -15.18 18.59
CA LYS A 229 -21.94 -16.34 19.24
C LYS A 229 -20.98 -17.53 19.34
N SER A 230 -20.18 -17.77 18.32
CA SER A 230 -19.35 -18.99 18.20
C SER A 230 -17.91 -18.81 18.66
N CYS A 231 -17.37 -17.60 18.52
CA CYS A 231 -15.97 -17.31 18.82
C CYS A 231 -15.74 -16.65 20.19
N TYR A 232 -16.79 -16.18 20.85
CA TYR A 232 -16.70 -15.57 22.19
C TYR A 232 -17.17 -16.52 23.28
N ASP A 233 -16.31 -16.81 24.22
CA ASP A 233 -16.65 -17.57 25.42
C ASP A 233 -17.04 -16.61 26.56
N LYS A 234 -18.33 -16.56 26.87
CA LYS A 234 -18.87 -15.71 27.95
C LYS A 234 -18.36 -16.07 29.35
N HIS A 235 -17.91 -17.31 29.59
CA HIS A 235 -17.42 -17.74 30.90
C HIS A 235 -15.99 -17.25 31.15
N THR A 236 -15.15 -17.24 30.12
CA THR A 236 -13.74 -16.83 30.23
C THR A 236 -13.52 -15.37 29.76
N GLY A 237 -14.47 -14.75 29.09
CA GLY A 237 -14.34 -13.43 28.49
C GLY A 237 -13.32 -13.38 27.34
N ARG A 238 -13.09 -14.51 26.66
CA ARG A 238 -12.06 -14.63 25.63
C ARG A 238 -12.66 -14.94 24.25
N PHE A 239 -11.98 -14.46 23.24
CA PHE A 239 -12.26 -14.82 21.86
C PHE A 239 -11.30 -15.92 21.38
N SER A 240 -11.81 -16.88 20.61
CA SER A 240 -10.96 -17.88 19.94
C SER A 240 -10.12 -17.25 18.81
N VAL A 241 -10.69 -16.29 18.10
CA VAL A 241 -10.01 -15.35 17.19
C VAL A 241 -10.45 -13.95 17.60
N GLU A 242 -9.53 -13.05 17.86
CA GLU A 242 -9.84 -11.70 18.35
C GLU A 242 -10.53 -10.83 17.29
N PRO A 243 -11.53 -10.01 17.67
CA PRO A 243 -12.13 -9.04 16.76
C PRO A 243 -11.23 -7.82 16.60
N ILE A 244 -11.20 -7.25 15.40
CA ILE A 244 -10.51 -6.00 15.10
C ILE A 244 -11.42 -5.08 14.30
N LEU A 245 -11.42 -3.78 14.62
CA LEU A 245 -12.21 -2.78 13.93
C LEU A 245 -11.50 -2.28 12.68
N ILE A 246 -11.92 -2.71 11.51
CA ILE A 246 -11.37 -2.26 10.23
C ILE A 246 -12.51 -1.89 9.28
N PRO A 247 -13.01 -0.65 9.34
CA PRO A 247 -13.92 -0.14 8.32
C PRO A 247 -13.22 -0.06 6.97
N ASP A 248 -13.83 -0.64 5.93
CA ASP A 248 -13.36 -0.49 4.57
C ASP A 248 -13.79 0.87 4.02
N CYS A 249 -12.81 1.73 3.72
CA CYS A 249 -13.01 3.09 3.27
C CYS A 249 -12.52 3.24 1.83
N TYR A 250 -13.40 3.63 0.92
CA TYR A 250 -13.12 3.79 -0.51
C TYR A 250 -13.03 5.24 -0.96
N TYR A 251 -13.43 6.18 -0.12
CA TYR A 251 -13.34 7.64 -0.35
C TYR A 251 -13.18 8.38 1.00
N PRO A 252 -12.46 9.51 1.02
CA PRO A 252 -12.12 10.20 2.28
C PRO A 252 -13.32 10.79 3.01
N ASP A 253 -14.19 11.50 2.30
CA ASP A 253 -15.28 12.28 2.89
C ASP A 253 -16.65 11.82 2.37
N LYS A 254 -17.68 11.98 3.21
CA LYS A 254 -19.03 11.46 2.97
C LYS A 254 -19.69 11.99 1.69
N ASP A 255 -19.39 13.21 1.30
CA ASP A 255 -19.92 13.87 0.09
C ASP A 255 -19.31 13.33 -1.20
N GLU A 256 -18.20 12.57 -1.11
CA GLU A 256 -17.54 11.91 -2.26
C GLU A 256 -18.19 10.55 -2.64
N ALA A 257 -19.24 10.11 -1.97
CA ALA A 257 -19.92 8.84 -2.26
C ALA A 257 -20.35 8.70 -3.74
N GLY A 258 -20.74 9.81 -4.38
CA GLY A 258 -21.09 9.84 -5.79
C GLY A 258 -19.97 9.40 -6.73
N VAL A 259 -18.71 9.66 -6.36
CA VAL A 259 -17.53 9.23 -7.11
C VAL A 259 -17.43 7.71 -7.10
N LYS A 260 -17.56 7.09 -5.93
CA LYS A 260 -17.57 5.63 -5.78
C LYS A 260 -18.65 4.96 -6.63
N ILE A 261 -19.87 5.50 -6.61
CA ILE A 261 -20.99 5.00 -7.41
C ILE A 261 -20.66 5.08 -8.90
N LEU A 262 -20.06 6.19 -9.36
CA LEU A 262 -19.66 6.35 -10.76
C LEU A 262 -18.56 5.34 -11.16
N LEU A 263 -17.52 5.17 -10.35
CA LEU A 263 -16.45 4.22 -10.60
C LEU A 263 -16.98 2.80 -10.74
N ASN A 264 -17.91 2.39 -9.87
CA ASN A 264 -18.50 1.06 -9.93
C ASN A 264 -19.38 0.87 -11.17
N LYS A 265 -20.10 1.91 -11.61
CA LYS A 265 -20.86 1.89 -12.88
C LYS A 265 -19.94 1.68 -14.07
N ILE A 266 -18.77 2.31 -14.08
CA ILE A 266 -17.78 2.14 -15.13
C ILE A 266 -17.22 0.72 -15.11
N ALA A 267 -16.92 0.17 -13.91
CA ALA A 267 -16.33 -1.14 -13.74
C ALA A 267 -17.24 -2.30 -14.18
N SER A 268 -18.53 -2.23 -13.86
CA SER A 268 -19.47 -3.35 -14.03
C SER A 268 -20.57 -3.11 -15.07
N GLY A 269 -20.68 -1.91 -15.62
CA GLY A 269 -21.75 -1.53 -16.56
C GLY A 269 -23.13 -1.39 -15.92
N ALA A 270 -23.28 -1.67 -14.62
CA ALA A 270 -24.50 -1.55 -13.86
C ALA A 270 -24.31 -0.63 -12.66
N ALA A 271 -25.38 0.07 -12.27
CA ALA A 271 -25.41 0.75 -10.98
C ALA A 271 -25.58 -0.34 -9.90
N HIS A 272 -24.53 -0.67 -9.18
CA HIS A 272 -24.70 -1.39 -7.92
C HIS A 272 -25.23 -0.40 -6.88
N GLU A 273 -26.16 -0.84 -6.05
CA GLU A 273 -26.48 -0.13 -4.82
C GLU A 273 -25.20 -0.15 -3.95
N GLN A 274 -24.46 0.93 -4.03
CA GLN A 274 -23.26 1.11 -3.22
C GLN A 274 -23.67 1.82 -1.94
N SER A 275 -23.08 1.40 -0.86
CA SER A 275 -23.17 2.13 0.38
C SER A 275 -22.56 3.52 0.22
N ASP A 276 -23.34 4.54 0.52
CA ASP A 276 -22.89 5.92 0.70
C ASP A 276 -22.17 6.10 2.05
N ASP A 277 -21.75 5.00 2.66
CA ASP A 277 -21.30 4.89 4.04
C ASP A 277 -19.86 4.36 4.14
N GLN A 278 -19.14 4.22 3.02
CA GLN A 278 -17.78 3.69 2.94
C GLN A 278 -16.71 4.81 2.92
N TYR A 279 -16.92 5.87 3.69
CA TYR A 279 -15.97 6.95 3.89
C TYR A 279 -15.16 6.78 5.18
N MET A 280 -14.08 7.54 5.32
CA MET A 280 -13.25 7.53 6.52
C MET A 280 -13.97 8.24 7.68
N LYS A 281 -14.65 7.46 8.51
CA LYS A 281 -15.48 7.90 9.63
C LYS A 281 -14.69 8.30 10.87
N THR A 282 -15.31 9.10 11.71
CA THR A 282 -14.85 9.28 13.10
C THR A 282 -15.12 8.01 13.93
N VAL A 283 -14.38 7.83 15.00
CA VAL A 283 -14.58 6.71 15.94
C VAL A 283 -16.01 6.69 16.50
N ASP A 284 -16.61 7.87 16.70
CA ASP A 284 -18.00 7.99 17.17
C ASP A 284 -19.02 7.54 16.17
N GLU A 285 -18.86 7.93 14.91
CA GLU A 285 -19.79 7.48 13.87
C GLU A 285 -19.77 5.95 13.81
N ILE A 286 -18.59 5.34 13.92
CA ILE A 286 -18.45 3.88 13.95
C ILE A 286 -19.06 3.30 15.22
N TYR A 287 -18.82 3.92 16.40
CA TYR A 287 -19.38 3.48 17.66
C TYR A 287 -20.91 3.47 17.62
N VAL A 288 -21.52 4.58 17.17
CA VAL A 288 -22.97 4.71 17.06
C VAL A 288 -23.57 3.67 16.12
N GLN A 289 -22.90 3.39 14.98
CA GLN A 289 -23.36 2.37 14.04
C GLN A 289 -23.30 0.97 14.63
N LEU A 290 -22.17 0.59 15.22
CA LEU A 290 -21.97 -0.74 15.78
C LEU A 290 -22.80 -0.99 17.03
N SER A 291 -22.96 0.01 17.90
CA SER A 291 -23.72 -0.15 19.14
C SER A 291 -25.17 -0.61 18.90
N GLN A 292 -25.76 -0.26 17.77
CA GLN A 292 -27.11 -0.66 17.38
C GLN A 292 -27.24 -2.18 17.08
N LEU A 293 -26.12 -2.87 16.88
CA LEU A 293 -26.08 -4.31 16.55
C LEU A 293 -25.95 -5.19 17.80
N PHE A 294 -25.71 -4.59 18.96
CA PHE A 294 -25.50 -5.28 20.22
C PHE A 294 -26.63 -4.97 21.19
N ASP A 295 -27.19 -5.98 21.83
CA ASP A 295 -28.16 -5.84 22.90
C ASP A 295 -27.50 -5.67 24.29
N GLU A 296 -28.27 -5.39 25.30
CA GLU A 296 -27.83 -5.16 26.68
C GLU A 296 -27.07 -6.34 27.33
N SER A 297 -27.10 -7.53 26.71
CA SER A 297 -26.37 -8.70 27.19
C SER A 297 -24.84 -8.64 26.90
N TRP A 298 -24.42 -7.65 26.13
CA TRP A 298 -23.03 -7.42 25.73
C TRP A 298 -22.45 -6.18 26.40
N ASP A 299 -21.26 -6.30 26.96
CA ASP A 299 -20.45 -5.14 27.33
C ASP A 299 -19.81 -4.56 26.06
N PHE A 300 -20.63 -3.77 25.31
CA PHE A 300 -20.22 -3.24 24.01
C PHE A 300 -19.05 -2.27 24.15
N ASP A 301 -19.00 -1.46 25.20
CA ASP A 301 -17.89 -0.50 25.42
C ASP A 301 -16.55 -1.21 25.53
N TRP A 302 -16.51 -2.30 26.31
CA TRP A 302 -15.31 -3.13 26.43
C TRP A 302 -14.91 -3.79 25.10
N ILE A 303 -15.89 -4.35 24.36
CA ILE A 303 -15.65 -4.97 23.06
C ILE A 303 -15.12 -3.94 22.06
N PHE A 304 -15.76 -2.78 22.00
CA PHE A 304 -15.38 -1.70 21.10
C PHE A 304 -13.96 -1.20 21.37
N ALA A 305 -13.64 -0.91 22.63
CA ALA A 305 -12.31 -0.49 23.04
C ALA A 305 -11.25 -1.57 22.72
N ARG A 306 -11.61 -2.85 22.85
CA ARG A 306 -10.73 -3.98 22.54
C ARG A 306 -10.44 -4.03 21.03
N MET A 307 -11.48 -3.91 20.17
CA MET A 307 -11.34 -3.90 18.73
C MET A 307 -10.47 -2.74 18.24
N CYS A 308 -10.69 -1.54 18.78
CA CYS A 308 -9.88 -0.36 18.48
C CYS A 308 -8.40 -0.56 18.88
N ARG A 309 -8.16 -1.11 20.08
CA ARG A 309 -6.80 -1.36 20.58
C ARG A 309 -5.99 -2.28 19.67
N HIS A 310 -6.61 -3.26 19.02
CA HIS A 310 -5.93 -4.12 18.07
C HIS A 310 -5.41 -3.37 16.84
N THR A 311 -6.10 -2.33 16.38
CA THR A 311 -5.61 -1.48 15.28
C THR A 311 -4.37 -0.69 15.68
N VAL A 312 -4.37 -0.17 16.90
CA VAL A 312 -3.22 0.56 17.49
C VAL A 312 -2.03 -0.37 17.65
N ARG A 313 -2.26 -1.60 18.14
CA ARG A 313 -1.22 -2.61 18.29
C ARG A 313 -0.53 -2.92 16.95
N ILE A 314 -1.29 -3.18 15.89
CA ILE A 314 -0.72 -3.39 14.55
C ILE A 314 0.11 -2.16 14.13
N ALA A 315 -0.41 -0.95 14.37
CA ALA A 315 0.29 0.27 14.02
C ALA A 315 1.59 0.47 14.83
N GLU A 316 1.63 0.09 16.09
CA GLU A 316 2.83 0.16 16.93
C GLU A 316 3.89 -0.86 16.50
N GLU A 317 3.48 -2.10 16.24
CA GLU A 317 4.36 -3.22 15.85
C GLU A 317 4.86 -3.10 14.40
N ALA A 318 4.13 -2.44 13.49
CA ALA A 318 4.51 -2.32 12.09
C ALA A 318 5.80 -1.48 11.92
N THR A 319 6.81 -2.06 11.29
CA THR A 319 8.12 -1.44 10.99
C THR A 319 8.54 -1.62 9.54
N ALA A 320 7.68 -2.22 8.71
CA ALA A 320 7.93 -2.48 7.31
C ALA A 320 8.17 -1.16 6.54
N ILE A 321 9.24 -1.11 5.74
CA ILE A 321 9.62 0.07 4.99
C ILE A 321 10.28 -0.32 3.67
N PHE A 322 9.94 0.39 2.59
CA PHE A 322 10.74 0.37 1.37
C PHE A 322 11.98 1.24 1.57
N GLU A 323 13.15 0.66 1.39
CA GLU A 323 14.40 1.43 1.31
C GLU A 323 14.38 2.31 0.05
N THR A 324 14.59 3.60 0.23
CA THR A 324 14.67 4.59 -0.85
C THR A 324 16.00 5.31 -0.83
N GLY A 325 16.39 5.90 -1.96
CA GLY A 325 17.65 6.65 -2.07
C GLY A 325 18.88 5.80 -2.33
N ARG A 326 18.72 4.47 -2.50
CA ARG A 326 19.77 3.59 -3.01
C ARG A 326 19.53 3.29 -4.48
N MET A 327 20.55 3.41 -5.28
CA MET A 327 20.57 2.94 -6.65
C MET A 327 21.11 1.50 -6.67
N PHE A 328 20.29 0.56 -7.10
CA PHE A 328 20.70 -0.83 -7.30
C PHE A 328 21.01 -1.00 -8.79
N MET A 329 22.29 -0.95 -9.12
CA MET A 329 22.75 -1.26 -10.47
C MET A 329 22.89 -2.76 -10.62
N PRO A 330 22.40 -3.36 -11.73
CA PRO A 330 22.69 -4.77 -12.00
C PRO A 330 24.19 -4.98 -12.21
N GLU A 331 24.70 -6.12 -11.76
CA GLU A 331 26.07 -6.53 -12.01
C GLU A 331 26.11 -7.53 -13.15
N TYR A 332 27.07 -7.36 -14.07
CA TYR A 332 27.32 -8.33 -15.12
C TYR A 332 27.99 -9.57 -14.53
N MET A 333 27.34 -10.71 -14.66
CA MET A 333 27.87 -12.00 -14.20
C MET A 333 28.76 -12.59 -15.28
N MET A 334 30.07 -12.43 -15.14
CA MET A 334 31.06 -13.00 -16.09
C MET A 334 30.93 -14.52 -16.12
N ARG A 335 30.99 -15.10 -17.33
CA ARG A 335 31.11 -16.53 -17.53
C ARG A 335 32.51 -16.99 -17.19
N GLU A 336 32.71 -18.29 -16.95
CA GLU A 336 33.98 -18.83 -16.51
C GLU A 336 35.11 -18.64 -17.55
N ASP A 337 34.79 -18.75 -18.83
CA ASP A 337 35.73 -18.48 -19.95
C ASP A 337 36.08 -17.00 -20.07
N GLU A 338 35.12 -16.10 -19.81
CA GLU A 338 35.36 -14.66 -19.77
C GLU A 338 36.27 -14.28 -18.58
N LEU A 339 36.02 -14.88 -17.42
CA LEU A 339 36.83 -14.64 -16.23
C LEU A 339 38.28 -15.10 -16.45
N GLN A 340 38.44 -16.24 -17.08
CA GLN A 340 39.80 -16.75 -17.46
C GLN A 340 40.49 -15.84 -18.49
N LYS A 341 39.75 -15.30 -19.48
CA LYS A 341 40.30 -14.46 -20.55
C LYS A 341 40.63 -13.05 -20.11
N TYR A 342 39.75 -12.46 -19.29
CA TYR A 342 39.78 -11.02 -18.98
C TYR A 342 40.11 -10.69 -17.52
N GLY A 343 39.89 -11.61 -16.59
CA GLY A 343 40.18 -11.47 -15.16
C GLY A 343 39.11 -10.72 -14.39
N ASP A 344 38.64 -9.57 -14.90
CA ASP A 344 37.58 -8.76 -14.27
C ASP A 344 36.75 -8.00 -15.32
N ARG A 345 35.60 -7.49 -14.89
CA ARG A 345 34.63 -6.80 -15.75
C ARG A 345 35.16 -5.53 -16.40
N ARG A 346 35.96 -4.76 -15.66
CA ARG A 346 36.53 -3.51 -16.18
C ARG A 346 37.56 -3.82 -17.30
N THR A 347 38.43 -4.77 -17.07
CA THR A 347 39.42 -5.23 -18.06
C THR A 347 38.74 -5.80 -19.30
N MET A 348 37.66 -6.58 -19.11
CA MET A 348 36.82 -7.08 -20.21
C MET A 348 36.23 -5.92 -21.03
N PHE A 349 35.60 -4.95 -20.37
CA PHE A 349 35.00 -3.79 -21.03
C PHE A 349 36.01 -3.03 -21.89
N LEU A 350 37.18 -2.68 -21.33
CA LEU A 350 38.22 -1.95 -22.04
C LEU A 350 38.78 -2.73 -23.24
N ARG A 351 38.99 -4.06 -23.10
CA ARG A 351 39.44 -4.91 -24.19
C ARG A 351 38.41 -5.03 -25.31
N LEU A 352 37.15 -5.18 -25.00
CA LEU A 352 36.09 -5.20 -26.00
C LEU A 352 36.02 -3.87 -26.78
N LEU A 353 36.25 -2.74 -26.12
CA LEU A 353 36.30 -1.43 -26.77
C LEU A 353 37.54 -1.32 -27.70
N ASP A 354 38.69 -1.79 -27.27
CA ASP A 354 39.90 -1.78 -28.12
C ASP A 354 39.72 -2.71 -29.32
N GLU A 355 39.22 -3.93 -29.13
CA GLU A 355 38.85 -4.86 -30.21
C GLU A 355 37.86 -4.19 -31.21
N GLY A 356 36.85 -3.48 -30.69
CA GLY A 356 35.86 -2.75 -31.49
C GLY A 356 36.48 -1.57 -32.27
N LEU A 357 37.42 -0.83 -31.64
CA LEU A 357 38.11 0.29 -32.28
C LEU A 357 38.96 -0.23 -33.47
N GLN A 358 39.70 -1.31 -33.25
CA GLN A 358 40.54 -1.91 -34.31
C GLN A 358 39.70 -2.48 -35.47
N ALA A 359 38.52 -3.05 -35.15
CA ALA A 359 37.67 -3.68 -36.16
C ALA A 359 36.83 -2.69 -36.98
N LYS A 360 36.43 -1.57 -36.39
CA LYS A 360 35.43 -0.67 -36.97
C LYS A 360 35.94 0.69 -37.41
N ILE A 361 37.11 1.12 -36.91
CA ILE A 361 37.69 2.45 -37.20
C ILE A 361 38.99 2.28 -38.00
N PRO A 362 39.16 3.04 -39.08
CA PRO A 362 40.44 3.01 -39.84
C PRO A 362 41.63 3.42 -38.99
N PRO A 363 42.79 2.74 -39.09
CA PRO A 363 43.95 3.04 -38.29
C PRO A 363 44.44 4.49 -38.31
N THR A 364 44.20 5.18 -39.41
CA THR A 364 44.55 6.61 -39.58
C THR A 364 43.73 7.56 -38.72
N GLU A 365 42.64 7.07 -38.16
CA GLU A 365 41.71 7.88 -37.32
C GLU A 365 41.72 7.44 -35.86
N HIS A 366 42.50 6.40 -35.48
CA HIS A 366 42.50 5.88 -34.14
C HIS A 366 42.81 6.94 -33.09
N ASP A 367 43.81 7.82 -33.32
CA ASP A 367 44.20 8.85 -32.35
C ASP A 367 43.01 9.83 -32.05
N ARG A 368 42.31 10.23 -33.10
CA ARG A 368 41.14 11.11 -32.97
C ARG A 368 39.98 10.49 -32.16
N TYR A 369 39.70 9.21 -32.43
CA TYR A 369 38.61 8.52 -31.75
C TYR A 369 39.01 8.08 -30.34
N ARG A 370 40.32 7.89 -30.06
CA ARG A 370 40.81 7.50 -28.75
C ARG A 370 40.57 8.58 -27.69
N GLU A 371 40.80 9.83 -28.00
CA GLU A 371 40.49 10.96 -27.10
C GLU A 371 39.01 10.96 -26.70
N ARG A 372 38.11 10.82 -27.65
CA ARG A 372 36.68 10.73 -27.40
C ARG A 372 36.31 9.46 -26.62
N LEU A 373 36.92 8.34 -26.92
CA LEU A 373 36.66 7.08 -26.22
C LEU A 373 37.05 7.20 -24.73
N ASP A 374 38.19 7.80 -24.43
CA ASP A 374 38.66 8.01 -23.07
C ASP A 374 37.68 8.90 -22.27
N ASP A 375 37.15 9.94 -22.87
CA ASP A 375 36.09 10.78 -22.26
C ASP A 375 34.84 9.99 -21.93
N GLU A 376 34.33 9.20 -22.90
CA GLU A 376 33.12 8.38 -22.68
C GLU A 376 33.35 7.30 -21.63
N VAL A 377 34.51 6.64 -21.65
CA VAL A 377 34.91 5.62 -20.65
C VAL A 377 34.99 6.25 -19.26
N TYR A 378 35.61 7.43 -19.13
CA TYR A 378 35.66 8.15 -17.85
C TYR A 378 34.27 8.43 -17.28
N ILE A 379 33.33 8.89 -18.10
CA ILE A 379 31.95 9.15 -17.68
C ILE A 379 31.27 7.85 -17.24
N ILE A 380 31.41 6.77 -18.01
CA ILE A 380 30.77 5.48 -17.73
C ILE A 380 31.32 4.88 -16.43
N GLU A 381 32.63 4.96 -16.21
CA GLU A 381 33.26 4.48 -14.98
C GLU A 381 32.87 5.34 -13.77
N SER A 382 32.96 6.66 -13.90
CA SER A 382 32.60 7.58 -12.80
C SER A 382 31.13 7.50 -12.36
N THR A 383 30.24 7.09 -13.26
CA THR A 383 28.82 6.88 -13.00
C THR A 383 28.47 5.42 -12.68
N ASN A 384 29.49 4.53 -12.58
CA ASN A 384 29.33 3.08 -12.28
C ASN A 384 28.42 2.35 -13.27
N ASN A 385 28.53 2.64 -14.58
CA ASN A 385 27.71 2.07 -15.63
C ASN A 385 28.39 0.99 -16.49
N VAL A 386 29.60 0.55 -16.15
CA VAL A 386 30.33 -0.49 -16.90
C VAL A 386 29.50 -1.75 -17.07
N ASP A 387 28.92 -2.25 -15.98
CA ASP A 387 28.08 -3.45 -16.01
C ASP A 387 26.84 -3.29 -16.90
N TYR A 388 26.23 -2.09 -16.93
CA TYR A 388 25.11 -1.82 -17.80
C TYR A 388 25.47 -1.99 -19.28
N PHE A 389 26.64 -1.51 -19.71
CA PHE A 389 27.11 -1.67 -21.09
C PHE A 389 27.47 -3.14 -21.39
N LEU A 390 28.07 -3.86 -20.46
CA LEU A 390 28.37 -5.29 -20.63
C LEU A 390 27.09 -6.13 -20.74
N ILE A 391 26.04 -5.85 -19.96
CA ILE A 391 24.76 -6.53 -20.06
C ILE A 391 24.12 -6.27 -21.42
N GLN A 392 24.12 -5.03 -21.91
CA GLN A 392 23.57 -4.67 -23.23
C GLN A 392 24.37 -5.34 -24.35
N TRP A 393 25.69 -5.35 -24.26
CA TRP A 393 26.57 -6.03 -25.21
C TRP A 393 26.27 -7.53 -25.27
N ASP A 394 26.19 -8.21 -24.13
CA ASP A 394 25.89 -9.65 -24.06
C ASP A 394 24.52 -9.99 -24.67
N MET A 395 23.48 -9.18 -24.37
CA MET A 395 22.14 -9.36 -24.96
C MET A 395 22.18 -9.24 -26.49
N VAL A 396 22.89 -8.24 -27.03
CA VAL A 396 22.99 -8.04 -28.48
C VAL A 396 23.80 -9.16 -29.13
N CYS A 397 24.90 -9.57 -28.52
CA CYS A 397 25.70 -10.72 -28.99
C CYS A 397 24.88 -12.01 -29.04
N GLU A 398 24.08 -12.28 -28.00
CA GLU A 398 23.24 -13.46 -27.94
C GLU A 398 22.09 -13.39 -28.97
N ALA A 399 21.49 -12.22 -29.21
CA ALA A 399 20.51 -12.03 -30.28
C ALA A 399 21.10 -12.35 -31.64
N HIS A 400 22.29 -11.82 -31.95
CA HIS A 400 23.00 -12.09 -33.21
C HIS A 400 23.34 -13.57 -33.35
N ARG A 401 23.83 -14.23 -32.27
CA ARG A 401 24.14 -15.65 -32.27
C ARG A 401 22.92 -16.52 -32.60
N ARG A 402 21.72 -16.09 -32.20
CA ARG A 402 20.43 -16.74 -32.51
C ARG A 402 19.83 -16.33 -33.85
N GLY A 403 20.49 -15.48 -34.63
CA GLY A 403 19.95 -14.94 -35.88
C GLY A 403 18.76 -13.99 -35.71
N ILE A 404 18.60 -13.39 -34.51
CA ILE A 404 17.56 -12.40 -34.24
C ILE A 404 18.07 -11.03 -34.69
N ALA A 405 17.33 -10.38 -35.56
CA ALA A 405 17.64 -9.03 -36.03
C ALA A 405 17.48 -8.02 -34.88
N THR A 406 18.49 -7.18 -34.71
CA THR A 406 18.46 -6.06 -33.77
C THR A 406 18.35 -4.74 -34.52
N GLY A 407 17.64 -3.76 -33.93
CA GLY A 407 17.58 -2.40 -34.47
C GLY A 407 18.77 -1.56 -34.04
N ILE A 408 18.94 -0.39 -34.69
CA ILE A 408 20.02 0.58 -34.38
C ILE A 408 19.78 1.30 -33.04
N GLY A 409 18.74 0.95 -32.31
CA GLY A 409 18.37 1.59 -31.05
C GLY A 409 17.53 2.88 -31.23
N ARG A 410 16.98 3.33 -30.13
CA ARG A 410 16.23 4.60 -30.02
C ARG A 410 16.83 5.43 -28.89
N GLY A 411 17.02 6.73 -29.12
CA GLY A 411 17.48 7.66 -28.10
C GLY A 411 18.92 8.13 -28.26
N SER A 412 19.44 8.80 -27.25
CA SER A 412 20.75 9.48 -27.27
C SER A 412 21.95 8.52 -27.35
N ALA A 413 21.81 7.28 -26.90
CA ALA A 413 22.88 6.28 -26.93
C ALA A 413 23.33 5.92 -28.34
N GLY A 414 22.52 6.19 -29.40
CA GLY A 414 22.92 6.03 -30.79
C GLY A 414 24.12 6.88 -31.21
N GLY A 415 24.42 7.96 -30.48
CA GLY A 415 25.60 8.82 -30.70
C GLY A 415 26.83 8.45 -29.86
N SER A 416 26.77 7.40 -29.03
CA SER A 416 27.89 6.95 -28.18
C SER A 416 28.89 6.11 -28.99
N LEU A 417 30.15 6.50 -28.92
CA LEU A 417 31.25 5.72 -29.53
C LEU A 417 31.38 4.35 -28.84
N VAL A 418 31.27 4.31 -27.54
CA VAL A 418 31.28 3.06 -26.75
C VAL A 418 30.18 2.11 -27.24
N SER A 419 28.95 2.57 -27.42
CA SER A 419 27.84 1.74 -27.94
C SER A 419 28.14 1.20 -29.33
N TYR A 420 28.68 2.04 -30.21
CA TYR A 420 29.10 1.64 -31.57
C TYR A 420 30.20 0.59 -31.56
N LEU A 421 31.25 0.81 -30.77
CA LEU A 421 32.39 -0.13 -30.69
C LEU A 421 31.96 -1.50 -30.12
N LEU A 422 31.10 -1.53 -29.12
CA LEU A 422 30.53 -2.75 -28.57
C LEU A 422 29.53 -3.44 -29.51
N GLY A 423 29.08 -2.78 -30.60
CA GLY A 423 28.11 -3.34 -31.53
C GLY A 423 26.67 -3.30 -30.97
N ILE A 424 26.40 -2.46 -30.00
CA ILE A 424 25.06 -2.23 -29.45
C ILE A 424 24.20 -1.38 -30.44
N THR A 425 24.87 -0.45 -31.16
CA THR A 425 24.24 0.41 -32.16
C THR A 425 24.91 0.29 -33.51
#